data_fc152415f6a80b30086d149fbd92ab59
#
_entry.id   fc152415f6a80b30086d149fbd92ab59
#
_cell.length_a   1.000
_cell.length_b   1.000
_cell.length_c   1.000
_cell.angle_alpha   90.00
_cell.angle_beta   90.00
_cell.angle_gamma   90.00
#
_symmetry.space_group_name_H-M   'P 1'
#
loop_
_entity.id
_entity.type
_entity.pdbx_description
1 polymer ?
#
loop_
_entity_poly.entity_id
_entity_poly.type
_entity_poly.pdbx_seq_one_letter_code
_entity_poly.pdbx_strand_id
1 'polypeptide(L)'
;MEALRSSLNCNHTRKIRVVHDNTKLKLKKKSCLFLSNSKRISPLRFCVRSAHVNITGKEPDIIHVHEWQTSVLPLLYWDMYHYLSLQKPRIVLTIHNMEHYGECSQEQLNKCGLDGSLYGTLDKAVDDRTIGHNPERLSLLKGGIVYSNAVVTVSPTYLTETLCSGWLTRTLMQNRDKYIGILNGIDTTIWNPATDAFLPINYDALKVGGKKICKQFVQKGLGLASEDTENNNAAVRIPLIVCITRLVAQKGLHLIRHAIKLVEQLGGQMIILGKASNTQVEREFEDLANLHNKDSNIRILLMYSEELSHMLYAAADMVLVPSIYEPCGLAQMIGMRYGAVPVVRKTGGLADTVFDIDDHSQPEMANGFVFEGIDEESLDGALHRAFSYYQEKPNDWNRTVQNVMKIDNSWNNTAGKYIDLYNSIRVK
;
A
#
# COMPACT_ATOMS: atom_id res chain seq x y z
N MET A 1 -29.45 9.05 6.47
CA MET A 1 -28.61 9.33 7.67
C MET A 1 -28.68 8.25 8.75
N GLU A 2 -29.67 7.37 8.74
CA GLU A 2 -29.74 6.24 9.70
C GLU A 2 -29.00 4.97 9.27
N ALA A 3 -28.66 4.79 8.00
CA ALA A 3 -27.89 3.64 7.51
C ALA A 3 -26.39 3.68 7.84
N LEU A 4 -25.86 4.78 8.36
CA LEU A 4 -24.44 5.00 8.65
C LEU A 4 -24.01 4.63 10.09
N ARG A 5 -24.91 4.12 10.93
CA ARG A 5 -24.60 3.81 12.35
C ARG A 5 -24.33 2.34 12.68
N SER A 6 -24.44 1.41 11.74
CA SER A 6 -24.37 -0.04 12.05
C SER A 6 -23.08 -0.78 11.67
N SER A 7 -22.01 -0.14 11.21
CA SER A 7 -20.80 -0.82 10.74
C SER A 7 -19.52 -0.57 11.58
N LEU A 8 -19.63 -0.25 12.85
CA LEU A 8 -18.49 -0.14 13.75
C LEU A 8 -18.25 -1.46 14.51
N ASN A 9 -17.70 -2.45 13.83
CA ASN A 9 -16.94 -3.55 14.46
C ASN A 9 -16.28 -4.42 13.38
N CYS A 10 -15.13 -4.00 12.89
CA CYS A 10 -14.30 -4.87 12.04
C CYS A 10 -12.88 -4.98 12.61
N ASN A 11 -12.66 -6.05 13.36
CA ASN A 11 -11.34 -6.47 13.83
C ASN A 11 -10.48 -6.93 12.65
N HIS A 12 -9.42 -6.18 12.34
CA HIS A 12 -8.44 -6.55 11.34
C HIS A 12 -7.56 -7.71 11.83
N THR A 13 -7.87 -8.91 11.40
CA THR A 13 -7.02 -10.09 11.58
C THR A 13 -6.19 -10.36 10.33
N ARG A 14 -4.87 -10.09 10.37
CA ARG A 14 -3.94 -10.51 9.31
C ARG A 14 -3.66 -12.01 9.43
N LYS A 15 -3.73 -12.75 8.32
CA LYS A 15 -3.63 -14.21 8.24
C LYS A 15 -2.21 -14.63 7.86
N ILE A 16 -1.66 -15.63 8.58
CA ILE A 16 -0.53 -16.43 8.08
C ILE A 16 -1.10 -17.38 7.02
N ARG A 17 -0.62 -17.29 5.79
CA ARG A 17 -0.98 -18.24 4.71
C ARG A 17 0.14 -19.25 4.54
N VAL A 18 -0.22 -20.52 4.62
CA VAL A 18 0.61 -21.61 4.14
C VAL A 18 0.10 -21.95 2.73
N VAL A 19 0.97 -21.83 1.73
CA VAL A 19 0.62 -22.11 0.34
C VAL A 19 1.07 -23.51 0.01
N HIS A 20 0.13 -24.37 -0.34
CA HIS A 20 0.35 -25.69 -0.89
C HIS A 20 -0.14 -25.75 -2.33
N ASP A 21 0.56 -26.52 -3.17
CA ASP A 21 0.22 -26.76 -4.57
C ASP A 21 -1.24 -27.27 -4.71
N ASN A 22 -2.06 -26.53 -5.45
CA ASN A 22 -3.36 -26.90 -5.99
C ASN A 22 -4.59 -27.12 -5.08
N THR A 23 -4.65 -26.68 -3.83
CA THR A 23 -5.92 -26.67 -3.11
C THR A 23 -6.13 -25.43 -2.24
N LYS A 24 -7.13 -24.61 -2.58
CA LYS A 24 -7.64 -23.54 -1.72
C LYS A 24 -8.34 -24.15 -0.50
N LEU A 25 -7.65 -24.32 0.61
CA LEU A 25 -8.28 -24.66 1.88
C LEU A 25 -8.79 -23.39 2.57
N LYS A 26 -10.13 -23.22 2.58
CA LYS A 26 -10.80 -22.25 3.45
C LYS A 26 -10.70 -22.76 4.89
N LEU A 27 -9.75 -22.24 5.66
CA LEU A 27 -9.72 -22.44 7.10
C LEU A 27 -10.85 -21.66 7.78
N LYS A 28 -11.79 -22.37 8.43
CA LYS A 28 -12.79 -21.79 9.32
C LYS A 28 -12.10 -20.98 10.42
N LYS A 29 -12.63 -19.76 10.68
CA LYS A 29 -12.20 -18.85 11.73
C LYS A 29 -11.95 -19.57 13.05
N LYS A 30 -10.71 -19.70 13.47
CA LYS A 30 -10.31 -19.79 14.87
C LYS A 30 -9.17 -18.77 15.07
N SER A 31 -9.45 -17.84 15.93
CA SER A 31 -8.67 -16.70 16.40
C SER A 31 -7.15 -16.89 16.36
N CYS A 32 -6.47 -16.28 15.39
CA CYS A 32 -5.09 -15.86 15.55
C CYS A 32 -5.09 -14.55 16.33
N LEU A 33 -4.60 -14.58 17.57
CA LEU A 33 -4.46 -13.41 18.42
C LEU A 33 -3.28 -12.57 17.89
N PHE A 34 -3.58 -11.33 17.53
CA PHE A 34 -2.59 -10.32 17.22
C PHE A 34 -1.93 -9.80 18.49
N LEU A 35 -0.62 -9.65 18.43
CA LEU A 35 0.17 -8.98 19.44
C LEU A 35 0.15 -7.46 19.18
N SER A 36 -0.90 -6.79 19.64
CA SER A 36 -0.81 -5.41 20.07
C SER A 36 -0.94 -5.42 21.60
N ASN A 37 0.15 -5.25 22.28
CA ASN A 37 0.37 -5.25 23.75
C ASN A 37 1.05 -6.50 24.31
N SER A 38 2.30 -6.36 24.49
CA SER A 38 3.33 -6.85 25.46
C SER A 38 3.13 -8.09 26.34
N LYS A 39 2.12 -8.93 26.25
CA LYS A 39 1.92 -10.01 27.21
C LYS A 39 1.75 -11.44 26.67
N ARG A 40 1.76 -11.73 25.36
CA ARG A 40 1.53 -13.10 24.86
C ARG A 40 2.28 -13.42 23.55
N ILE A 41 3.56 -13.71 23.64
CA ILE A 41 4.34 -14.32 22.53
C ILE A 41 4.22 -15.87 22.54
N SER A 42 3.79 -16.47 23.63
CA SER A 42 3.64 -17.92 23.77
C SER A 42 2.65 -18.62 22.79
N PRO A 43 1.62 -17.97 22.21
CA PRO A 43 0.72 -18.62 21.27
C PRO A 43 1.33 -18.88 19.87
N LEU A 44 2.34 -18.12 19.43
CA LEU A 44 3.01 -18.38 18.14
C LEU A 44 3.72 -19.75 18.12
N ARG A 45 4.26 -20.15 19.26
CA ARG A 45 4.90 -21.47 19.46
C ARG A 45 3.94 -22.63 19.20
N PHE A 46 2.65 -22.45 19.45
CA PHE A 46 1.62 -23.47 19.28
C PHE A 46 1.00 -23.48 17.87
N CYS A 47 0.88 -22.33 17.22
CA CYS A 47 0.19 -22.20 15.93
C CYS A 47 0.93 -22.86 14.75
N VAL A 48 2.24 -22.69 14.66
CA VAL A 48 3.00 -23.22 13.49
C VAL A 48 3.12 -24.74 13.54
N ARG A 49 3.35 -25.31 14.74
CA ARG A 49 3.50 -26.76 14.89
C ARG A 49 2.18 -27.52 14.83
N SER A 50 1.11 -26.96 15.42
CA SER A 50 -0.16 -27.68 15.53
C SER A 50 -1.06 -27.58 14.33
N ALA A 51 -1.07 -26.46 13.61
CA ALA A 51 -2.09 -26.25 12.59
C ALA A 51 -1.80 -27.00 11.29
N HIS A 52 -0.56 -27.03 10.81
CA HIS A 52 -0.26 -27.60 9.51
C HIS A 52 0.07 -29.11 9.58
N VAL A 53 0.99 -29.48 10.45
CA VAL A 53 1.43 -30.90 10.57
C VAL A 53 0.31 -31.78 11.11
N ASN A 54 -0.50 -31.29 12.05
CA ASN A 54 -1.64 -32.04 12.57
C ASN A 54 -2.81 -32.17 11.57
N ILE A 55 -2.94 -31.24 10.62
CA ILE A 55 -4.02 -31.28 9.61
C ILE A 55 -3.64 -32.11 8.39
N THR A 56 -2.39 -32.03 7.94
CA THR A 56 -1.95 -32.62 6.66
C THR A 56 -1.00 -33.82 6.84
N GLY A 57 -0.40 -33.99 8.01
CA GLY A 57 0.66 -34.97 8.25
C GLY A 57 1.94 -34.73 7.45
N LYS A 58 2.07 -33.57 6.78
CA LYS A 58 3.22 -33.20 5.94
C LYS A 58 3.84 -31.89 6.40
N GLU A 59 5.17 -31.80 6.30
CA GLU A 59 5.86 -30.55 6.50
C GLU A 59 5.57 -29.57 5.34
N PRO A 60 5.41 -28.25 5.63
CA PRO A 60 5.32 -27.26 4.57
C PRO A 60 6.67 -27.13 3.85
N ASP A 61 6.67 -26.86 2.55
CA ASP A 61 7.88 -26.54 1.80
C ASP A 61 8.35 -25.10 2.09
N ILE A 62 7.38 -24.18 2.23
CA ILE A 62 7.63 -22.75 2.42
C ILE A 62 6.83 -22.23 3.61
N ILE A 63 7.50 -21.45 4.45
CA ILE A 63 6.90 -20.60 5.48
C ILE A 63 7.09 -19.15 5.05
N HIS A 64 6.01 -18.46 4.69
CA HIS A 64 6.06 -17.06 4.29
C HIS A 64 5.56 -16.16 5.41
N VAL A 65 6.44 -15.30 5.90
CA VAL A 65 6.19 -14.35 6.99
C VAL A 65 6.20 -12.92 6.47
N HIS A 66 5.48 -12.03 7.14
CA HIS A 66 5.32 -10.64 6.72
C HIS A 66 5.60 -9.69 7.87
N GLU A 67 6.42 -8.68 7.60
CA GLU A 67 6.72 -7.58 8.50
C GLU A 67 7.42 -8.01 9.81
N TRP A 68 7.79 -7.01 10.61
CA TRP A 68 8.43 -7.23 11.91
C TRP A 68 7.57 -8.07 12.88
N GLN A 69 6.23 -8.00 12.78
CA GLN A 69 5.31 -8.71 13.66
C GLN A 69 5.48 -10.24 13.60
N THR A 70 5.95 -10.76 12.47
CA THR A 70 6.16 -12.19 12.30
C THR A 70 7.65 -12.55 12.15
N SER A 71 8.53 -11.57 12.21
CA SER A 71 9.98 -11.74 12.01
C SER A 71 10.69 -12.51 13.13
N VAL A 72 10.05 -12.75 14.26
CA VAL A 72 10.57 -13.67 15.28
C VAL A 72 10.52 -15.13 14.84
N LEU A 73 9.67 -15.47 13.88
CA LEU A 73 9.46 -16.85 13.44
C LEU A 73 10.69 -17.45 12.73
N PRO A 74 11.41 -16.74 11.85
CA PRO A 74 12.70 -17.20 11.32
C PRO A 74 13.72 -17.58 12.41
N LEU A 75 13.84 -16.78 13.46
CA LEU A 75 14.75 -17.05 14.57
C LEU A 75 14.34 -18.33 15.31
N LEU A 76 13.06 -18.41 15.70
CA LEU A 76 12.50 -19.61 16.35
C LEU A 76 12.66 -20.87 15.50
N TYR A 77 12.49 -20.75 14.18
CA TYR A 77 12.64 -21.88 13.30
C TYR A 77 14.07 -22.45 13.33
N TRP A 78 15.07 -21.61 13.08
CA TRP A 78 16.46 -22.07 12.98
C TRP A 78 17.05 -22.47 14.33
N ASP A 79 16.74 -21.77 15.41
CA ASP A 79 17.35 -22.04 16.73
C ASP A 79 16.60 -23.10 17.54
N MET A 80 15.37 -23.47 17.17
CA MET A 80 14.58 -24.44 17.91
C MET A 80 13.94 -25.51 17.04
N TYR A 81 13.12 -25.14 16.04
CA TYR A 81 12.25 -26.07 15.36
C TYR A 81 12.95 -26.90 14.29
N HIS A 82 13.94 -26.34 13.63
CA HIS A 82 14.73 -27.04 12.64
C HIS A 82 15.35 -28.36 13.19
N TYR A 83 15.83 -28.31 14.41
CA TYR A 83 16.45 -29.47 15.09
C TYR A 83 15.42 -30.46 15.66
N LEU A 84 14.15 -30.05 15.81
CA LEU A 84 13.15 -30.87 16.49
C LEU A 84 12.34 -31.76 15.55
N SER A 85 12.08 -31.38 14.32
CA SER A 85 11.38 -32.21 13.33
C SER A 85 10.97 -31.48 12.04
N LEU A 86 11.32 -30.22 11.85
CA LEU A 86 10.95 -29.44 10.66
C LEU A 86 12.21 -29.11 9.84
N GLN A 87 12.67 -30.05 9.01
CA GLN A 87 13.92 -29.87 8.27
C GLN A 87 13.75 -29.29 6.87
N LYS A 88 12.57 -29.44 6.27
CA LYS A 88 12.31 -29.01 4.89
C LYS A 88 11.97 -27.53 4.72
N PRO A 89 11.20 -26.88 5.61
CA PRO A 89 10.72 -25.52 5.33
C PRO A 89 11.83 -24.54 5.00
N ARG A 90 11.56 -23.70 3.98
CA ARG A 90 12.34 -22.51 3.69
C ARG A 90 11.51 -21.29 4.04
N ILE A 91 12.15 -20.27 4.58
CA ILE A 91 11.48 -19.09 5.08
C ILE A 91 11.64 -17.94 4.10
N VAL A 92 10.51 -17.34 3.74
CA VAL A 92 10.43 -16.09 2.98
C VAL A 92 9.91 -15.01 3.91
N LEU A 93 10.58 -13.87 3.97
CA LEU A 93 10.12 -12.68 4.67
C LEU A 93 9.73 -11.61 3.63
N THR A 94 8.48 -11.14 3.65
CA THR A 94 8.10 -9.94 2.91
C THR A 94 8.03 -8.73 3.83
N ILE A 95 8.72 -7.65 3.45
CA ILE A 95 8.74 -6.37 4.13
C ILE A 95 7.95 -5.36 3.29
N HIS A 96 6.81 -4.91 3.83
CA HIS A 96 5.95 -3.95 3.14
C HIS A 96 6.33 -2.50 3.41
N ASN A 97 6.90 -2.22 4.59
CA ASN A 97 7.36 -0.88 4.95
C ASN A 97 8.46 -0.98 6.02
N MET A 98 9.63 -0.42 5.74
CA MET A 98 10.78 -0.46 6.65
C MET A 98 10.76 0.61 7.74
N GLU A 99 9.69 1.40 7.86
CA GLU A 99 9.55 2.41 8.91
C GLU A 99 9.50 1.78 10.30
N HIS A 100 8.96 0.56 10.40
CA HIS A 100 8.78 -0.13 11.66
C HIS A 100 9.66 -1.39 11.71
N TYR A 101 10.65 -1.37 12.55
CA TYR A 101 11.64 -2.45 12.65
C TYR A 101 11.42 -3.44 13.81
N GLY A 102 10.37 -3.22 14.63
CA GLY A 102 9.98 -4.13 15.69
C GLY A 102 11.01 -4.20 16.81
N GLU A 103 11.16 -3.12 17.58
CA GLU A 103 12.02 -3.12 18.78
C GLU A 103 11.54 -4.12 19.81
N CYS A 104 12.46 -4.88 20.38
CA CYS A 104 12.23 -5.77 21.51
C CYS A 104 13.42 -5.80 22.46
N SER A 105 13.17 -6.12 23.72
CA SER A 105 14.25 -6.38 24.69
C SER A 105 14.69 -7.85 24.65
N GLN A 106 15.88 -8.14 25.17
CA GLN A 106 16.34 -9.51 25.39
C GLN A 106 15.35 -10.34 26.21
N GLU A 107 14.75 -9.75 27.26
CA GLU A 107 13.74 -10.40 28.08
C GLU A 107 12.48 -10.79 27.28
N GLN A 108 12.09 -9.95 26.32
CA GLN A 108 10.95 -10.28 25.44
C GLN A 108 11.25 -11.47 24.53
N LEU A 109 12.48 -11.59 24.01
CA LEU A 109 12.92 -12.77 23.27
C LEU A 109 12.98 -14.01 24.17
N ASN A 110 13.43 -13.89 25.41
CA ASN A 110 13.43 -14.99 26.39
C ASN A 110 12.01 -15.53 26.62
N LYS A 111 11.00 -14.65 26.65
CA LYS A 111 9.57 -15.04 26.73
C LYS A 111 9.08 -15.82 25.51
N CYS A 112 9.73 -15.65 24.34
CA CYS A 112 9.48 -16.48 23.17
C CYS A 112 10.15 -17.85 23.22
N GLY A 113 11.05 -18.07 24.18
CA GLY A 113 11.85 -19.29 24.30
C GLY A 113 13.20 -19.22 23.59
N LEU A 114 13.61 -18.04 23.15
CA LEU A 114 14.95 -17.77 22.61
C LEU A 114 15.84 -17.22 23.74
N ASP A 115 17.14 -17.44 23.67
CA ASP A 115 18.07 -16.76 24.56
C ASP A 115 18.39 -15.37 24.00
N GLY A 116 17.72 -14.36 24.55
CA GLY A 116 17.86 -12.97 24.07
C GLY A 116 19.28 -12.43 24.14
N SER A 117 20.13 -12.94 25.05
CA SER A 117 21.54 -12.50 25.17
C SER A 117 22.37 -12.87 23.97
N LEU A 118 22.07 -13.98 23.30
CA LEU A 118 22.78 -14.43 22.09
C LEU A 118 22.52 -13.52 20.90
N TYR A 119 21.34 -12.88 20.82
CA TYR A 119 20.97 -12.02 19.71
C TYR A 119 21.52 -10.59 19.82
N GLY A 120 22.01 -10.21 20.99
CA GLY A 120 22.76 -8.96 21.20
C GLY A 120 24.17 -8.98 20.63
N THR A 121 24.66 -10.11 20.09
CA THR A 121 25.98 -10.25 19.50
C THR A 121 25.98 -9.84 18.02
N LEU A 122 27.14 -9.40 17.53
CA LEU A 122 27.31 -9.03 16.11
C LEU A 122 27.01 -10.19 15.16
N ASP A 123 27.36 -11.40 15.56
CA ASP A 123 27.17 -12.61 14.76
C ASP A 123 25.69 -12.91 14.49
N LYS A 124 24.81 -12.58 15.42
CA LYS A 124 23.37 -12.78 15.28
C LYS A 124 22.68 -11.63 14.54
N ALA A 125 23.34 -10.47 14.40
CA ALA A 125 22.89 -9.32 13.62
C ALA A 125 21.47 -8.80 13.93
N VAL A 126 20.91 -9.13 15.08
CA VAL A 126 19.60 -8.62 15.57
C VAL A 126 19.72 -7.41 16.47
N ASP A 127 20.95 -7.04 16.78
CA ASP A 127 21.26 -5.88 17.60
C ASP A 127 20.98 -4.58 16.81
N ASP A 128 20.25 -3.68 17.42
CA ASP A 128 19.90 -2.38 16.85
C ASP A 128 20.84 -1.24 17.24
N ARG A 129 22.02 -1.53 17.81
CA ARG A 129 23.02 -0.51 18.19
C ARG A 129 23.33 0.47 17.06
N THR A 130 23.11 0.07 15.81
CA THR A 130 23.20 0.95 14.65
C THR A 130 22.11 2.02 14.58
N ILE A 131 21.01 1.85 15.32
CA ILE A 131 19.96 2.86 15.50
C ILE A 131 20.28 3.79 16.68
N GLY A 132 21.29 3.45 17.46
CA GLY A 132 22.07 4.38 18.26
C GLY A 132 21.60 4.68 19.66
N HIS A 133 20.58 4.06 20.21
CA HIS A 133 20.03 4.62 21.44
C HIS A 133 19.93 3.67 22.65
N ASN A 134 19.92 2.35 22.43
CA ASN A 134 19.89 1.41 23.53
C ASN A 134 20.51 0.07 23.17
N PRO A 135 21.69 -0.31 23.73
CA PRO A 135 22.37 -1.56 23.41
C PRO A 135 21.60 -2.83 23.84
N GLU A 136 20.58 -2.70 24.66
CA GLU A 136 19.72 -3.81 25.06
C GLU A 136 18.50 -4.01 24.17
N ARG A 137 18.28 -3.12 23.22
CA ARG A 137 17.17 -3.23 22.27
C ARG A 137 17.58 -3.91 20.99
N LEU A 138 16.74 -4.83 20.56
CA LEU A 138 16.95 -5.68 19.39
C LEU A 138 15.89 -5.36 18.34
N SER A 139 16.25 -5.49 17.05
CA SER A 139 15.32 -5.33 15.94
C SER A 139 14.88 -6.68 15.41
N LEU A 140 13.59 -7.02 15.60
CA LEU A 140 13.01 -8.26 15.06
C LEU A 140 13.11 -8.32 13.53
N LEU A 141 12.90 -7.19 12.85
CA LEU A 141 12.97 -7.15 11.39
C LEU A 141 14.37 -7.44 10.88
N LYS A 142 15.41 -6.91 11.53
CA LYS A 142 16.80 -7.20 11.21
C LYS A 142 17.10 -8.70 11.37
N GLY A 143 16.66 -9.30 12.48
CA GLY A 143 16.75 -10.75 12.68
C GLY A 143 15.99 -11.54 11.60
N GLY A 144 14.79 -11.11 11.26
CA GLY A 144 14.00 -11.71 10.19
C GLY A 144 14.73 -11.70 8.85
N ILE A 145 15.43 -10.60 8.51
CA ILE A 145 16.25 -10.50 7.28
C ILE A 145 17.39 -11.51 7.32
N VAL A 146 18.14 -11.55 8.40
CA VAL A 146 19.32 -12.42 8.53
C VAL A 146 18.93 -13.89 8.46
N TYR A 147 17.88 -14.28 9.17
CA TYR A 147 17.48 -15.69 9.33
C TYR A 147 16.52 -16.21 8.25
N SER A 148 16.01 -15.39 7.34
CA SER A 148 15.19 -15.85 6.21
C SER A 148 16.05 -16.36 5.05
N ASN A 149 15.53 -17.35 4.32
CA ASN A 149 16.17 -17.88 3.11
C ASN A 149 16.01 -16.92 1.91
N ALA A 150 14.92 -16.17 1.87
CA ALA A 150 14.71 -15.07 0.93
C ALA A 150 14.00 -13.91 1.62
N VAL A 151 14.33 -12.71 1.21
CA VAL A 151 13.72 -11.46 1.68
C VAL A 151 13.12 -10.76 0.48
N VAL A 152 11.85 -10.40 0.59
CA VAL A 152 11.11 -9.71 -0.47
C VAL A 152 10.73 -8.33 0.03
N THR A 153 10.90 -7.31 -0.81
CA THR A 153 10.21 -6.04 -0.65
C THR A 153 9.24 -5.80 -1.79
N VAL A 154 8.41 -4.78 -1.67
CA VAL A 154 7.18 -4.67 -2.46
C VAL A 154 7.29 -3.83 -3.72
N SER A 155 8.53 -3.51 -4.14
CA SER A 155 8.83 -3.00 -5.48
C SER A 155 10.32 -3.05 -5.81
N PRO A 156 10.71 -3.14 -7.08
CA PRO A 156 12.12 -3.06 -7.52
C PRO A 156 12.79 -1.73 -7.18
N THR A 157 12.12 -0.60 -7.40
CA THR A 157 12.66 0.72 -7.06
C THR A 157 12.81 0.88 -5.56
N TYR A 158 11.84 0.45 -4.75
CA TYR A 158 11.96 0.49 -3.29
C TYR A 158 13.11 -0.38 -2.77
N LEU A 159 13.36 -1.55 -3.40
CA LEU A 159 14.55 -2.34 -3.12
C LEU A 159 15.81 -1.49 -3.28
N THR A 160 15.96 -0.81 -4.40
CA THR A 160 17.13 0.03 -4.69
C THR A 160 17.24 1.19 -3.69
N GLU A 161 16.15 1.88 -3.40
CA GLU A 161 16.12 2.97 -2.41
C GLU A 161 16.58 2.51 -1.03
N THR A 162 16.13 1.33 -0.57
CA THR A 162 16.50 0.78 0.75
C THR A 162 17.93 0.26 0.82
N LEU A 163 18.54 -0.08 -0.31
CA LEU A 163 19.97 -0.41 -0.40
C LEU A 163 20.86 0.85 -0.39
N CYS A 164 20.32 2.02 -0.77
CA CYS A 164 21.07 3.28 -0.80
C CYS A 164 20.96 4.06 0.50
N SER A 165 19.83 3.99 1.20
CA SER A 165 19.57 4.79 2.40
C SER A 165 18.61 4.11 3.37
N GLY A 166 18.77 4.43 4.65
CA GLY A 166 17.92 3.92 5.72
C GLY A 166 18.72 3.14 6.77
N TRP A 167 18.08 2.90 7.91
CA TRP A 167 18.72 2.26 9.06
C TRP A 167 19.03 0.75 8.84
N LEU A 168 18.32 0.07 7.93
CA LEU A 168 18.56 -1.33 7.53
C LEU A 168 19.54 -1.49 6.38
N THR A 169 19.98 -0.43 5.73
CA THR A 169 20.82 -0.48 4.51
C THR A 169 22.01 -1.42 4.66
N ARG A 170 22.77 -1.32 5.76
CA ARG A 170 23.92 -2.21 5.99
C ARG A 170 23.50 -3.68 6.03
N THR A 171 22.43 -4.01 6.74
CA THR A 171 21.94 -5.39 6.84
C THR A 171 21.43 -5.90 5.51
N LEU A 172 20.71 -5.08 4.75
CA LEU A 172 20.20 -5.42 3.43
C LEU A 172 21.34 -5.62 2.43
N MET A 173 22.37 -4.76 2.44
CA MET A 173 23.56 -4.92 1.59
C MET A 173 24.32 -6.21 1.88
N GLN A 174 24.41 -6.61 3.14
CA GLN A 174 25.05 -7.90 3.53
C GLN A 174 24.23 -9.12 3.10
N ASN A 175 22.95 -8.95 2.85
CA ASN A 175 22.01 -10.01 2.46
C ASN A 175 21.40 -9.77 1.06
N ARG A 176 22.08 -8.98 0.21
CA ARG A 176 21.55 -8.56 -1.09
C ARG A 176 21.30 -9.70 -2.07
N ASP A 177 22.02 -10.79 -1.93
CA ASP A 177 21.92 -12.00 -2.75
C ASP A 177 20.57 -12.73 -2.60
N LYS A 178 19.89 -12.54 -1.48
CA LYS A 178 18.56 -13.10 -1.19
C LYS A 178 17.46 -12.04 -1.09
N TYR A 179 17.75 -10.76 -1.44
CA TYR A 179 16.84 -9.63 -1.33
C TYR A 179 16.26 -9.28 -2.71
N ILE A 180 14.94 -9.32 -2.85
CA ILE A 180 14.23 -9.25 -4.13
C ILE A 180 13.07 -8.26 -4.03
N GLY A 181 12.85 -7.47 -5.08
CA GLY A 181 11.69 -6.57 -5.21
C GLY A 181 10.57 -7.24 -6.03
N ILE A 182 9.39 -7.41 -5.42
CA ILE A 182 8.20 -7.94 -6.12
C ILE A 182 7.02 -7.01 -5.81
N LEU A 183 6.46 -6.37 -6.84
CA LEU A 183 5.29 -5.52 -6.70
C LEU A 183 4.10 -6.30 -6.12
N ASN A 184 3.32 -5.66 -5.23
CA ASN A 184 2.02 -6.18 -4.85
C ASN A 184 1.04 -6.03 -6.02
N GLY A 185 0.01 -6.87 -6.04
CA GLY A 185 -1.15 -6.68 -6.89
C GLY A 185 -2.35 -6.16 -6.11
N ILE A 186 -3.37 -5.68 -6.82
CA ILE A 186 -4.70 -5.39 -6.28
C ILE A 186 -5.62 -6.60 -6.43
N ASP A 187 -6.62 -6.71 -5.55
CA ASP A 187 -7.68 -7.70 -5.70
C ASP A 187 -8.75 -7.18 -6.69
N THR A 188 -8.70 -7.66 -7.91
CA THR A 188 -9.63 -7.26 -8.98
C THR A 188 -11.04 -7.87 -8.84
N THR A 189 -11.29 -8.69 -7.81
CA THR A 189 -12.65 -9.10 -7.45
C THR A 189 -13.31 -8.01 -6.62
N ILE A 190 -12.53 -7.33 -5.76
CA ILE A 190 -13.00 -6.24 -4.91
C ILE A 190 -12.97 -4.92 -5.70
N TRP A 191 -11.83 -4.61 -6.35
CA TRP A 191 -11.60 -3.36 -7.07
C TRP A 191 -11.88 -3.54 -8.56
N ASN A 192 -13.17 -3.50 -8.95
CA ASN A 192 -13.57 -3.67 -10.35
C ASN A 192 -14.82 -2.85 -10.69
N PRO A 193 -14.71 -1.73 -11.42
CA PRO A 193 -15.84 -0.88 -11.72
C PRO A 193 -16.95 -1.55 -12.54
N ALA A 194 -16.64 -2.68 -13.22
CA ALA A 194 -17.65 -3.42 -13.97
C ALA A 194 -18.63 -4.22 -13.09
N THR A 195 -18.23 -4.53 -11.84
CA THR A 195 -19.02 -5.40 -10.93
C THR A 195 -19.13 -4.83 -9.52
N ASP A 196 -18.69 -3.58 -9.31
CA ASP A 196 -18.66 -2.94 -8.02
C ASP A 196 -20.07 -2.55 -7.56
N ALA A 197 -20.49 -3.10 -6.43
CA ALA A 197 -21.83 -2.88 -5.86
C ALA A 197 -21.98 -1.50 -5.19
N PHE A 198 -20.90 -0.77 -4.94
CA PHE A 198 -20.96 0.55 -4.32
C PHE A 198 -21.18 1.67 -5.33
N LEU A 199 -21.09 1.38 -6.63
CA LEU A 199 -21.26 2.40 -7.67
C LEU A 199 -22.73 2.60 -8.06
N PRO A 200 -23.15 3.84 -8.35
CA PRO A 200 -24.49 4.12 -8.87
C PRO A 200 -24.71 3.50 -10.25
N ILE A 201 -23.63 3.31 -11.01
CA ILE A 201 -23.62 2.62 -12.30
C ILE A 201 -22.25 1.97 -12.55
N ASN A 202 -22.26 0.75 -13.05
CA ASN A 202 -21.05 0.04 -13.43
C ASN A 202 -20.55 0.44 -14.83
N TYR A 203 -19.23 0.35 -15.02
CA TYR A 203 -18.59 0.66 -16.30
C TYR A 203 -17.29 -0.13 -16.46
N ASP A 204 -16.74 -0.15 -17.67
CA ASP A 204 -15.47 -0.80 -18.01
C ASP A 204 -14.66 0.05 -18.99
N ALA A 205 -13.46 -0.43 -19.35
CA ALA A 205 -12.55 0.26 -20.26
C ALA A 205 -13.11 0.48 -21.69
N LEU A 206 -14.11 -0.28 -22.11
CA LEU A 206 -14.76 -0.14 -23.40
C LEU A 206 -15.96 0.82 -23.34
N LYS A 207 -16.61 0.90 -22.16
CA LYS A 207 -17.82 1.69 -21.92
C LYS A 207 -17.61 2.60 -20.71
N VAL A 208 -16.71 3.58 -20.84
CA VAL A 208 -16.33 4.50 -19.76
C VAL A 208 -17.41 5.55 -19.38
N GLY A 209 -18.52 5.64 -20.12
CA GLY A 209 -19.55 6.65 -19.88
C GLY A 209 -20.13 6.66 -18.47
N GLY A 210 -20.19 5.50 -17.80
CA GLY A 210 -20.61 5.38 -16.40
C GLY A 210 -19.76 6.19 -15.42
N LYS A 211 -18.47 6.40 -15.72
CA LYS A 211 -17.57 7.21 -14.91
C LYS A 211 -18.06 8.67 -14.73
N LYS A 212 -18.62 9.26 -15.79
CA LYS A 212 -19.22 10.61 -15.73
C LYS A 212 -20.39 10.63 -14.74
N ILE A 213 -21.25 9.60 -14.74
CA ILE A 213 -22.39 9.50 -13.84
C ILE A 213 -21.92 9.32 -12.39
N CYS A 214 -20.87 8.49 -12.14
CA CYS A 214 -20.27 8.35 -10.83
C CYS A 214 -19.70 9.69 -10.32
N LYS A 215 -19.03 10.47 -11.19
CA LYS A 215 -18.52 11.80 -10.85
C LYS A 215 -19.66 12.74 -10.44
N GLN A 216 -20.71 12.86 -11.24
CA GLN A 216 -21.87 13.70 -10.93
C GLN A 216 -22.57 13.27 -9.62
N PHE A 217 -22.67 11.97 -9.39
CA PHE A 217 -23.25 11.42 -8.15
C PHE A 217 -22.45 11.86 -6.91
N VAL A 218 -21.13 11.74 -6.95
CA VAL A 218 -20.25 12.16 -5.86
C VAL A 218 -20.26 13.68 -5.68
N GLN A 219 -20.18 14.44 -6.77
CA GLN A 219 -20.26 15.90 -6.74
C GLN A 219 -21.56 16.37 -6.06
N LYS A 220 -22.71 15.84 -6.49
CA LYS A 220 -24.01 16.16 -5.89
C LYS A 220 -24.09 15.73 -4.43
N GLY A 221 -23.62 14.53 -4.09
CA GLY A 221 -23.63 14.00 -2.72
C GLY A 221 -22.78 14.81 -1.73
N LEU A 222 -21.71 15.42 -2.22
CA LEU A 222 -20.80 16.25 -1.42
C LEU A 222 -21.05 17.77 -1.59
N GLY A 223 -22.08 18.18 -2.33
CA GLY A 223 -22.38 19.59 -2.57
C GLY A 223 -21.30 20.32 -3.38
N LEU A 224 -20.60 19.62 -4.28
CA LEU A 224 -19.69 20.23 -5.24
C LEU A 224 -20.46 20.64 -6.50
N ALA A 225 -19.96 21.66 -7.21
CA ALA A 225 -20.49 22.04 -8.50
C ALA A 225 -20.39 20.85 -9.48
N SER A 226 -21.47 20.60 -10.22
CA SER A 226 -21.51 19.61 -11.30
C SER A 226 -21.65 20.30 -12.65
N GLU A 227 -21.11 19.66 -13.69
CA GLU A 227 -21.31 20.12 -15.06
C GLU A 227 -22.81 19.97 -15.42
N ASP A 228 -23.54 21.09 -15.47
CA ASP A 228 -24.95 21.08 -15.87
C ASP A 228 -25.06 20.76 -17.36
N THR A 229 -25.78 19.69 -17.65
CA THR A 229 -26.07 19.22 -19.02
C THR A 229 -27.13 20.06 -19.74
N GLU A 230 -27.77 21.02 -19.06
CA GLU A 230 -28.95 21.76 -19.59
C GLU A 230 -28.58 23.06 -20.32
N ASN A 231 -27.40 23.61 -20.12
CA ASN A 231 -26.95 24.81 -20.85
C ASN A 231 -25.98 24.45 -21.95
N ASN A 232 -26.44 24.52 -23.20
CA ASN A 232 -25.69 24.25 -24.46
C ASN A 232 -24.51 25.19 -24.77
N ASN A 233 -24.00 25.95 -23.82
CA ASN A 233 -22.72 26.62 -23.93
C ASN A 233 -21.66 25.68 -23.39
N ALA A 234 -20.61 25.41 -24.15
CA ALA A 234 -19.51 24.49 -23.89
C ALA A 234 -19.22 24.34 -22.38
N ALA A 235 -19.80 23.32 -21.78
CA ALA A 235 -19.72 23.13 -20.33
C ALA A 235 -18.24 22.99 -19.97
N VAL A 236 -17.74 23.92 -19.16
CA VAL A 236 -16.35 23.91 -18.69
C VAL A 236 -16.15 22.60 -17.94
N ARG A 237 -15.30 21.75 -18.45
CA ARG A 237 -14.98 20.46 -17.80
C ARG A 237 -14.17 20.74 -16.54
N ILE A 238 -14.77 20.52 -15.39
CA ILE A 238 -14.12 20.72 -14.09
C ILE A 238 -13.39 19.43 -13.70
N PRO A 239 -12.05 19.38 -13.67
CA PRO A 239 -11.32 18.18 -13.26
C PRO A 239 -11.53 17.90 -11.78
N LEU A 240 -11.75 16.63 -11.43
CA LEU A 240 -11.88 16.15 -10.06
C LEU A 240 -10.67 15.30 -9.68
N ILE A 241 -9.93 15.78 -8.68
CA ILE A 241 -8.80 15.07 -8.10
C ILE A 241 -9.23 14.41 -6.79
N VAL A 242 -8.79 13.18 -6.55
CA VAL A 242 -8.93 12.53 -5.24
C VAL A 242 -7.58 12.20 -4.63
N CYS A 243 -7.48 12.37 -3.31
CA CYS A 243 -6.34 11.94 -2.52
C CYS A 243 -6.86 11.04 -1.39
N ILE A 244 -6.72 9.72 -1.56
CA ILE A 244 -7.19 8.71 -0.61
C ILE A 244 -5.98 8.13 0.11
N THR A 245 -5.75 8.55 1.37
CA THR A 245 -4.52 8.20 2.07
C THR A 245 -4.63 8.31 3.58
N ARG A 246 -3.73 7.65 4.31
CA ARG A 246 -3.51 7.96 5.72
C ARG A 246 -2.81 9.32 5.81
N LEU A 247 -3.28 10.19 6.69
CA LEU A 247 -2.66 11.49 6.92
C LEU A 247 -1.46 11.35 7.87
N VAL A 248 -0.32 10.94 7.28
CA VAL A 248 0.97 10.74 7.95
C VAL A 248 2.07 11.43 7.15
N ALA A 249 3.19 11.78 7.80
CA ALA A 249 4.31 12.49 7.17
C ALA A 249 4.80 11.82 5.87
N GLN A 250 4.88 10.49 5.87
CA GLN A 250 5.23 9.67 4.71
C GLN A 250 4.44 10.05 3.44
N LYS A 251 3.19 10.47 3.59
CA LYS A 251 2.27 10.74 2.47
C LYS A 251 2.38 12.16 1.91
N GLY A 252 3.37 12.95 2.37
CA GLY A 252 3.62 14.28 1.85
C GLY A 252 2.56 15.31 2.27
N LEU A 253 2.26 15.42 3.58
CA LEU A 253 1.20 16.28 4.09
C LEU A 253 1.34 17.73 3.63
N HIS A 254 2.56 18.25 3.52
CA HIS A 254 2.81 19.61 3.03
C HIS A 254 2.41 19.75 1.55
N LEU A 255 2.71 18.74 0.72
CA LEU A 255 2.31 18.71 -0.70
C LEU A 255 0.78 18.57 -0.84
N ILE A 256 0.13 17.78 0.02
CA ILE A 256 -1.34 17.67 0.03
C ILE A 256 -1.96 19.03 0.37
N ARG A 257 -1.44 19.73 1.39
CA ARG A 257 -1.93 21.08 1.75
C ARG A 257 -1.72 22.10 0.63
N HIS A 258 -0.57 22.03 -0.04
CA HIS A 258 -0.28 22.89 -1.18
C HIS A 258 -1.22 22.59 -2.36
N ALA A 259 -1.44 21.30 -2.66
CA ALA A 259 -2.36 20.88 -3.72
C ALA A 259 -3.80 21.41 -3.54
N ILE A 260 -4.30 21.55 -2.31
CA ILE A 260 -5.62 22.14 -2.04
C ILE A 260 -5.72 23.53 -2.67
N LYS A 261 -4.74 24.39 -2.39
CA LYS A 261 -4.70 25.78 -2.89
C LYS A 261 -4.53 25.83 -4.41
N LEU A 262 -3.60 25.02 -4.93
CA LEU A 262 -3.30 25.02 -6.35
C LEU A 262 -4.47 24.50 -7.19
N VAL A 263 -5.13 23.41 -6.77
CA VAL A 263 -6.30 22.86 -7.48
C VAL A 263 -7.44 23.87 -7.55
N GLU A 264 -7.67 24.61 -6.47
CA GLU A 264 -8.67 25.69 -6.44
C GLU A 264 -8.32 26.82 -7.40
N GLN A 265 -7.05 27.25 -7.44
CA GLN A 265 -6.54 28.26 -8.38
C GLN A 265 -6.66 27.82 -9.85
N LEU A 266 -6.45 26.53 -10.13
CA LEU A 266 -6.59 25.94 -11.46
C LEU A 266 -8.05 25.70 -11.87
N GLY A 267 -9.02 26.04 -11.02
CA GLY A 267 -10.45 25.86 -11.29
C GLY A 267 -10.90 24.40 -11.24
N GLY A 268 -10.19 23.55 -10.51
CA GLY A 268 -10.53 22.14 -10.30
C GLY A 268 -11.24 21.88 -8.99
N GLN A 269 -11.54 20.61 -8.76
CA GLN A 269 -12.11 20.10 -7.53
C GLN A 269 -11.19 19.07 -6.89
N MET A 270 -11.15 19.05 -5.55
CA MET A 270 -10.35 18.05 -4.83
C MET A 270 -11.12 17.45 -3.66
N ILE A 271 -11.05 16.12 -3.53
CA ILE A 271 -11.58 15.40 -2.39
C ILE A 271 -10.44 14.65 -1.72
N ILE A 272 -10.28 14.90 -0.42
CA ILE A 272 -9.33 14.19 0.43
C ILE A 272 -10.11 13.25 1.34
N LEU A 273 -9.78 11.96 1.29
CA LEU A 273 -10.32 10.95 2.21
C LEU A 273 -9.17 10.33 2.99
N GLY A 274 -9.18 10.52 4.31
CA GLY A 274 -8.11 9.95 5.13
C GLY A 274 -8.28 10.17 6.61
N LYS A 275 -7.59 9.35 7.38
CA LYS A 275 -7.54 9.47 8.84
C LYS A 275 -6.15 9.91 9.28
N ALA A 276 -6.10 10.89 10.18
CA ALA A 276 -4.86 11.34 10.79
C ALA A 276 -4.32 10.30 11.79
N SER A 277 -2.99 10.25 11.93
CA SER A 277 -2.30 9.33 12.83
C SER A 277 -2.11 9.89 14.24
N ASN A 278 -2.17 11.21 14.39
CA ASN A 278 -2.00 11.91 15.65
C ASN A 278 -2.89 13.15 15.72
N THR A 279 -3.08 13.66 16.94
CA THR A 279 -3.98 14.79 17.24
C THR A 279 -3.53 16.11 16.62
N GLN A 280 -2.24 16.32 16.38
CA GLN A 280 -1.75 17.54 15.77
C GLN A 280 -2.17 17.59 14.29
N VAL A 281 -1.87 16.54 13.52
CA VAL A 281 -2.26 16.43 12.11
C VAL A 281 -3.79 16.43 11.98
N GLU A 282 -4.50 15.80 12.91
CA GLU A 282 -5.97 15.80 12.92
C GLU A 282 -6.52 17.22 13.02
N ARG A 283 -6.05 18.03 13.99
CA ARG A 283 -6.46 19.42 14.13
C ARG A 283 -6.13 20.27 12.91
N GLU A 284 -4.92 20.14 12.36
CA GLU A 284 -4.52 20.87 11.15
C GLU A 284 -5.48 20.59 9.98
N PHE A 285 -5.87 19.34 9.77
CA PHE A 285 -6.79 18.98 8.70
C PHE A 285 -8.25 19.26 9.04
N GLU A 286 -8.64 19.27 10.32
CA GLU A 286 -9.95 19.78 10.77
C GLU A 286 -10.10 21.29 10.49
N ASP A 287 -9.08 22.08 10.74
CA ASP A 287 -9.08 23.50 10.42
C ASP A 287 -9.22 23.75 8.91
N LEU A 288 -8.49 22.96 8.09
CA LEU A 288 -8.66 23.01 6.63
C LEU A 288 -10.06 22.57 6.19
N ALA A 289 -10.62 21.54 6.81
CA ALA A 289 -11.97 21.07 6.53
C ALA A 289 -13.03 22.13 6.89
N ASN A 290 -12.86 22.82 8.02
CA ASN A 290 -13.74 23.91 8.42
C ASN A 290 -13.68 25.10 7.47
N LEU A 291 -12.50 25.37 6.88
CA LEU A 291 -12.30 26.43 5.91
C LEU A 291 -12.93 26.09 4.54
N HIS A 292 -12.72 24.87 4.04
CA HIS A 292 -13.01 24.52 2.65
C HIS A 292 -14.33 23.77 2.43
N ASN A 293 -14.83 23.02 3.42
CA ASN A 293 -15.99 22.13 3.20
C ASN A 293 -17.33 22.84 2.95
N LYS A 294 -17.46 24.14 3.18
CA LYS A 294 -18.73 24.84 3.08
C LYS A 294 -18.98 25.46 1.70
N ASP A 295 -18.02 26.17 1.17
CA ASP A 295 -18.23 27.06 0.02
C ASP A 295 -17.19 26.91 -1.10
N SER A 296 -16.26 25.94 -1.01
CA SER A 296 -15.21 25.75 -2.02
C SER A 296 -15.39 24.46 -2.83
N ASN A 297 -14.58 24.32 -3.87
CA ASN A 297 -14.47 23.10 -4.67
C ASN A 297 -13.67 21.99 -3.98
N ILE A 298 -13.41 22.12 -2.69
CA ILE A 298 -12.59 21.20 -1.91
C ILE A 298 -13.47 20.48 -0.88
N ARG A 299 -13.23 19.19 -0.67
CA ARG A 299 -13.83 18.40 0.43
C ARG A 299 -12.77 17.60 1.14
N ILE A 300 -12.70 17.74 2.45
CA ILE A 300 -11.77 17.04 3.33
C ILE A 300 -12.59 16.18 4.28
N LEU A 301 -12.45 14.87 4.14
CA LEU A 301 -13.22 13.85 4.84
C LEU A 301 -12.28 13.06 5.76
N LEU A 302 -12.26 13.44 7.05
CA LEU A 302 -11.35 12.88 8.05
C LEU A 302 -11.87 11.56 8.62
N MET A 303 -12.02 10.58 7.75
CA MET A 303 -12.55 9.27 8.10
C MET A 303 -11.92 8.16 7.24
N TYR A 304 -12.11 6.92 7.69
CA TYR A 304 -11.91 5.74 6.85
C TYR A 304 -13.28 5.21 6.40
N SER A 305 -13.46 5.07 5.11
CA SER A 305 -14.63 4.44 4.52
C SER A 305 -14.22 3.72 3.24
N GLU A 306 -14.37 2.40 3.24
CA GLU A 306 -14.10 1.56 2.08
C GLU A 306 -15.11 1.84 0.96
N GLU A 307 -16.41 1.87 1.28
CA GLU A 307 -17.48 2.19 0.34
C GLU A 307 -17.27 3.53 -0.36
N LEU A 308 -16.95 4.57 0.42
CA LEU A 308 -16.70 5.89 -0.14
C LEU A 308 -15.44 5.91 -1.00
N SER A 309 -14.40 5.12 -0.66
CA SER A 309 -13.19 5.05 -1.49
C SER A 309 -13.48 4.46 -2.88
N HIS A 310 -14.34 3.44 -2.99
CA HIS A 310 -14.82 2.92 -4.28
C HIS A 310 -15.50 4.00 -5.12
N MET A 311 -16.44 4.73 -4.53
CA MET A 311 -17.14 5.81 -5.20
C MET A 311 -16.19 6.94 -5.63
N LEU A 312 -15.23 7.31 -4.78
CA LEU A 312 -14.25 8.37 -5.07
C LEU A 312 -13.31 7.97 -6.21
N TYR A 313 -12.78 6.75 -6.23
CA TYR A 313 -11.97 6.28 -7.36
C TYR A 313 -12.78 6.26 -8.67
N ALA A 314 -14.04 5.87 -8.62
CA ALA A 314 -14.92 5.87 -9.79
C ALA A 314 -15.23 7.28 -10.30
N ALA A 315 -15.37 8.24 -9.41
CA ALA A 315 -15.66 9.65 -9.75
C ALA A 315 -14.45 10.43 -10.23
N ALA A 316 -13.25 10.07 -9.75
CA ALA A 316 -12.04 10.84 -9.96
C ALA A 316 -11.57 10.87 -11.41
N ASP A 317 -11.24 12.05 -11.92
CA ASP A 317 -10.45 12.16 -13.15
C ASP A 317 -8.99 11.85 -12.87
N MET A 318 -8.47 12.30 -11.72
CA MET A 318 -7.08 12.12 -11.30
C MET A 318 -7.01 11.56 -9.89
N VAL A 319 -5.98 10.74 -9.62
CA VAL A 319 -5.61 10.33 -8.27
C VAL A 319 -4.24 10.90 -7.92
N LEU A 320 -4.19 11.68 -6.84
CA LEU A 320 -2.96 12.32 -6.36
C LEU A 320 -2.29 11.46 -5.28
N VAL A 321 -1.02 11.09 -5.49
CA VAL A 321 -0.21 10.33 -4.53
C VAL A 321 1.17 10.98 -4.35
N PRO A 322 1.26 12.09 -3.57
CA PRO A 322 2.49 12.89 -3.42
C PRO A 322 3.38 12.36 -2.29
N SER A 323 3.49 11.05 -2.15
CA SER A 323 4.21 10.42 -1.05
C SER A 323 5.70 10.75 -1.06
N ILE A 324 6.29 11.03 0.11
CA ILE A 324 7.73 11.24 0.27
C ILE A 324 8.48 9.94 -0.01
N TYR A 325 7.94 8.81 0.41
CA TYR A 325 8.33 7.49 -0.03
C TYR A 325 7.12 6.57 -0.07
N GLU A 326 7.07 5.67 -1.05
CA GLU A 326 5.93 4.77 -1.25
C GLU A 326 6.43 3.37 -1.63
N PRO A 327 6.53 2.43 -0.68
CA PRO A 327 7.09 1.12 -0.94
C PRO A 327 6.47 0.40 -2.14
N CYS A 328 5.15 0.42 -2.24
CA CYS A 328 4.43 -0.15 -3.38
C CYS A 328 3.42 0.83 -3.99
N GLY A 329 2.55 1.40 -3.12
CA GLY A 329 1.40 2.17 -3.55
C GLY A 329 0.29 1.28 -4.13
N LEU A 330 -0.87 1.32 -3.49
CA LEU A 330 -2.07 0.66 -4.01
C LEU A 330 -3.04 1.70 -4.59
N ALA A 331 -3.00 2.93 -4.07
CA ALA A 331 -3.94 3.98 -4.46
C ALA A 331 -3.89 4.30 -5.95
N GLN A 332 -2.69 4.42 -6.54
CA GLN A 332 -2.54 4.66 -7.98
C GLN A 332 -3.00 3.45 -8.81
N MET A 333 -2.71 2.22 -8.37
CA MET A 333 -3.14 1.01 -9.10
C MET A 333 -4.66 0.85 -9.06
N ILE A 334 -5.29 1.10 -7.90
CA ILE A 334 -6.74 1.12 -7.77
C ILE A 334 -7.32 2.27 -8.60
N GLY A 335 -6.76 3.47 -8.50
CA GLY A 335 -7.19 4.62 -9.31
C GLY A 335 -7.17 4.31 -10.80
N MET A 336 -6.07 3.76 -11.33
CA MET A 336 -5.96 3.33 -12.72
C MET A 336 -7.03 2.30 -13.10
N ARG A 337 -7.31 1.33 -12.24
CA ARG A 337 -8.36 0.33 -12.47
C ARG A 337 -9.74 0.96 -12.63
N TYR A 338 -9.99 2.09 -11.94
CA TYR A 338 -11.23 2.88 -12.05
C TYR A 338 -11.13 4.01 -13.09
N GLY A 339 -10.05 4.10 -13.86
CA GLY A 339 -9.85 5.11 -14.89
C GLY A 339 -9.51 6.49 -14.34
N ALA A 340 -9.00 6.61 -13.12
CA ALA A 340 -8.39 7.83 -12.62
C ALA A 340 -6.92 7.87 -13.03
N VAL A 341 -6.51 8.94 -13.71
CA VAL A 341 -5.13 9.11 -14.17
C VAL A 341 -4.25 9.52 -12.98
N PRO A 342 -3.16 8.81 -12.69
CA PRO A 342 -2.33 9.12 -11.52
C PRO A 342 -1.47 10.36 -11.73
N VAL A 343 -1.38 11.17 -10.67
CA VAL A 343 -0.38 12.25 -10.49
C VAL A 343 0.44 11.87 -9.27
N VAL A 344 1.70 11.50 -9.47
CA VAL A 344 2.48 10.86 -8.41
C VAL A 344 3.90 11.39 -8.31
N ARG A 345 4.48 11.28 -7.11
CA ARG A 345 5.92 11.48 -6.95
C ARG A 345 6.66 10.19 -7.32
N LYS A 346 7.78 10.33 -8.03
CA LYS A 346 8.63 9.22 -8.49
C LYS A 346 9.42 8.62 -7.33
N THR A 347 8.84 7.61 -6.69
CA THR A 347 9.48 6.89 -5.56
C THR A 347 8.89 5.49 -5.45
N GLY A 348 9.72 4.52 -5.09
CA GLY A 348 9.31 3.13 -4.83
C GLY A 348 8.38 2.57 -5.89
N GLY A 349 7.28 1.95 -5.46
CA GLY A 349 6.31 1.34 -6.39
C GLY A 349 5.54 2.34 -7.26
N LEU A 350 5.53 3.62 -6.94
CA LEU A 350 4.98 4.64 -7.84
C LEU A 350 5.84 4.77 -9.09
N ALA A 351 7.17 4.77 -8.94
CA ALA A 351 8.11 4.80 -10.06
C ALA A 351 8.07 3.53 -10.93
N ASP A 352 7.66 2.39 -10.33
CA ASP A 352 7.54 1.11 -11.04
C ASP A 352 6.19 0.92 -11.76
N THR A 353 5.20 1.77 -11.49
CA THR A 353 3.82 1.60 -11.99
C THR A 353 3.28 2.80 -12.75
N VAL A 354 3.87 3.99 -12.58
CA VAL A 354 3.43 5.21 -13.24
C VAL A 354 4.56 5.79 -14.08
N PHE A 355 4.28 5.94 -15.37
CA PHE A 355 5.21 6.44 -16.37
C PHE A 355 4.67 7.76 -16.93
N ASP A 356 5.54 8.78 -16.99
CA ASP A 356 5.13 10.13 -17.35
C ASP A 356 4.63 10.20 -18.78
N ILE A 357 3.52 10.92 -19.00
CA ILE A 357 2.87 11.03 -20.32
C ILE A 357 3.71 11.84 -21.32
N ASP A 358 4.64 12.67 -20.83
CA ASP A 358 5.54 13.46 -21.64
C ASP A 358 6.91 12.77 -21.83
N ASP A 359 7.11 11.57 -21.26
CA ASP A 359 8.32 10.78 -21.51
C ASP A 359 8.21 10.03 -22.85
N HIS A 360 8.84 10.60 -23.86
CA HIS A 360 8.86 10.04 -25.22
C HIS A 360 9.82 8.85 -25.40
N SER A 361 10.56 8.46 -24.36
CA SER A 361 11.45 7.29 -24.42
C SER A 361 10.68 5.96 -24.40
N GLN A 362 9.51 5.92 -23.76
CA GLN A 362 8.64 4.75 -23.65
C GLN A 362 7.16 5.15 -23.79
N PRO A 363 6.74 5.67 -24.94
CA PRO A 363 5.39 6.24 -25.10
C PRO A 363 4.26 5.21 -24.91
N GLU A 364 4.53 3.93 -25.12
CA GLU A 364 3.58 2.84 -24.88
C GLU A 364 3.31 2.58 -23.39
N MET A 365 4.22 2.98 -22.52
CA MET A 365 4.08 2.84 -21.08
C MET A 365 3.39 4.05 -20.44
N ALA A 366 3.32 5.18 -21.12
CA ALA A 366 2.80 6.45 -20.62
C ALA A 366 1.37 6.30 -20.05
N ASN A 367 1.20 6.61 -18.75
CA ASN A 367 -0.04 6.36 -18.06
C ASN A 367 -0.39 7.37 -16.95
N GLY A 368 0.43 8.41 -16.73
CA GLY A 368 0.19 9.39 -15.69
C GLY A 368 1.14 10.57 -15.72
N PHE A 369 1.11 11.38 -14.68
CA PHE A 369 1.98 12.55 -14.51
C PHE A 369 2.90 12.31 -13.32
N VAL A 370 4.20 12.52 -13.54
CA VAL A 370 5.23 12.20 -12.56
C VAL A 370 6.03 13.46 -12.22
N PHE A 371 6.36 13.63 -10.94
CA PHE A 371 7.31 14.63 -10.45
C PHE A 371 8.34 13.99 -9.51
N GLU A 372 9.51 14.59 -9.37
CA GLU A 372 10.63 13.97 -8.62
C GLU A 372 10.89 14.64 -7.26
N GLY A 373 10.78 15.97 -7.18
CA GLY A 373 11.06 16.73 -5.96
C GLY A 373 10.08 16.46 -4.82
N ILE A 374 10.45 16.92 -3.64
CA ILE A 374 9.59 16.92 -2.44
C ILE A 374 9.08 18.32 -2.12
N ASP A 375 9.34 19.27 -3.02
CA ASP A 375 8.98 20.69 -2.94
C ASP A 375 7.66 20.96 -3.69
N GLU A 376 7.09 22.13 -3.42
CA GLU A 376 5.82 22.56 -3.99
C GLU A 376 5.94 22.83 -5.50
N GLU A 377 7.06 23.37 -5.99
CA GLU A 377 7.29 23.70 -7.40
C GLU A 377 7.25 22.44 -8.28
N SER A 378 7.84 21.34 -7.81
CA SER A 378 7.81 20.07 -8.52
C SER A 378 6.38 19.52 -8.67
N LEU A 379 5.55 19.65 -7.64
CA LEU A 379 4.14 19.29 -7.68
C LEU A 379 3.34 20.21 -8.61
N ASP A 380 3.61 21.52 -8.56
CA ASP A 380 2.96 22.51 -9.41
C ASP A 380 3.13 22.18 -10.89
N GLY A 381 4.35 21.86 -11.30
CA GLY A 381 4.65 21.47 -12.66
C GLY A 381 3.82 20.27 -13.13
N ALA A 382 3.67 19.24 -12.30
CA ALA A 382 2.89 18.05 -12.65
C ALA A 382 1.38 18.36 -12.71
N LEU A 383 0.85 19.11 -11.74
CA LEU A 383 -0.58 19.48 -11.73
C LEU A 383 -0.95 20.40 -12.89
N HIS A 384 -0.14 21.38 -13.22
CA HIS A 384 -0.38 22.24 -14.39
C HIS A 384 -0.44 21.42 -15.68
N ARG A 385 0.52 20.51 -15.90
CA ARG A 385 0.53 19.61 -17.07
C ARG A 385 -0.74 18.73 -17.11
N ALA A 386 -1.13 18.17 -15.98
CA ALA A 386 -2.30 17.30 -15.89
C ALA A 386 -3.59 18.07 -16.19
N PHE A 387 -3.74 19.29 -15.67
CA PHE A 387 -4.90 20.15 -15.92
C PHE A 387 -4.98 20.61 -17.37
N SER A 388 -3.88 21.11 -17.94
CA SER A 388 -3.83 21.47 -19.36
C SER A 388 -4.17 20.30 -20.27
N TYR A 389 -3.60 19.12 -19.99
CA TYR A 389 -3.88 17.91 -20.76
C TYR A 389 -5.36 17.51 -20.69
N TYR A 390 -5.96 17.58 -19.48
CA TYR A 390 -7.38 17.29 -19.30
C TYR A 390 -8.28 18.26 -20.06
N GLN A 391 -7.98 19.57 -20.02
CA GLN A 391 -8.82 20.62 -20.59
C GLN A 391 -8.62 20.75 -22.10
N GLU A 392 -7.39 20.70 -22.58
CA GLU A 392 -7.04 21.02 -23.95
C GLU A 392 -7.06 19.81 -24.89
N LYS A 393 -6.85 18.58 -24.33
CA LYS A 393 -6.76 17.34 -25.12
C LYS A 393 -7.79 16.28 -24.72
N PRO A 394 -9.10 16.57 -24.79
CA PRO A 394 -10.15 15.68 -24.26
C PRO A 394 -10.16 14.29 -24.90
N ASN A 395 -9.82 14.17 -26.16
CA ASN A 395 -9.79 12.87 -26.85
C ASN A 395 -8.60 12.01 -26.38
N ASP A 396 -7.43 12.63 -26.20
CA ASP A 396 -6.25 11.95 -25.69
C ASP A 396 -6.44 11.58 -24.22
N TRP A 397 -7.07 12.47 -23.41
CA TRP A 397 -7.47 12.16 -22.05
C TRP A 397 -8.35 10.92 -21.98
N ASN A 398 -9.40 10.85 -22.79
CA ASN A 398 -10.29 9.69 -22.81
C ASN A 398 -9.56 8.40 -23.23
N ARG A 399 -8.60 8.49 -24.15
CA ARG A 399 -7.74 7.37 -24.54
C ARG A 399 -6.85 6.94 -23.37
N THR A 400 -6.26 7.88 -22.64
CA THR A 400 -5.45 7.61 -21.45
C THR A 400 -6.31 6.92 -20.37
N VAL A 401 -7.52 7.40 -20.10
CA VAL A 401 -8.47 6.75 -19.17
C VAL A 401 -8.72 5.28 -19.55
N GLN A 402 -8.98 5.01 -20.82
CA GLN A 402 -9.18 3.63 -21.30
C GLN A 402 -7.91 2.77 -21.16
N ASN A 403 -6.74 3.34 -21.41
CA ASN A 403 -5.48 2.64 -21.35
C ASN A 403 -5.10 2.28 -19.91
N VAL A 404 -5.22 3.21 -18.95
CA VAL A 404 -4.92 2.94 -17.53
C VAL A 404 -5.83 1.86 -16.96
N MET A 405 -7.09 1.79 -17.39
CA MET A 405 -8.04 0.74 -16.97
C MET A 405 -7.67 -0.67 -17.48
N LYS A 406 -6.92 -0.76 -18.58
CA LYS A 406 -6.49 -2.04 -19.17
C LYS A 406 -5.21 -2.58 -18.55
N ILE A 407 -4.46 -1.76 -17.82
CA ILE A 407 -3.22 -2.20 -17.16
C ILE A 407 -3.55 -3.27 -16.12
N ASP A 408 -2.91 -4.42 -16.23
CA ASP A 408 -3.09 -5.52 -15.27
C ASP A 408 -2.21 -5.33 -14.03
N ASN A 409 -2.75 -4.67 -13.03
CA ASN A 409 -2.15 -4.52 -11.71
C ASN A 409 -2.67 -5.60 -10.73
N SER A 410 -3.23 -6.70 -11.19
CA SER A 410 -3.77 -7.76 -10.34
C SER A 410 -2.68 -8.63 -9.70
N TRP A 411 -3.06 -9.34 -8.63
CA TRP A 411 -2.22 -10.38 -8.06
C TRP A 411 -1.88 -11.49 -9.05
N ASN A 412 -2.70 -11.74 -10.07
CA ASN A 412 -2.42 -12.74 -11.10
C ASN A 412 -1.15 -12.39 -11.89
N ASN A 413 -0.93 -11.10 -12.15
CA ASN A 413 0.27 -10.62 -12.83
C ASN A 413 1.55 -10.79 -12.00
N THR A 414 1.46 -10.68 -10.67
CA THR A 414 2.65 -10.73 -9.79
C THR A 414 2.87 -12.08 -9.11
N ALA A 415 1.83 -12.91 -8.97
CA ALA A 415 1.89 -14.19 -8.26
C ALA A 415 2.93 -15.15 -8.83
N GLY A 416 3.15 -15.13 -10.16
CA GLY A 416 4.16 -15.94 -10.83
C GLY A 416 5.55 -15.74 -10.24
N LYS A 417 5.95 -14.49 -9.97
CA LYS A 417 7.25 -14.16 -9.37
C LYS A 417 7.44 -14.77 -7.98
N TYR A 418 6.37 -14.83 -7.17
CA TYR A 418 6.41 -15.52 -5.87
C TYR A 418 6.50 -17.04 -6.03
N ILE A 419 5.80 -17.62 -7.00
CA ILE A 419 5.89 -19.06 -7.31
C ILE A 419 7.31 -19.43 -7.74
N ASP A 420 7.93 -18.63 -8.61
CA ASP A 420 9.31 -18.82 -9.06
C ASP A 420 10.28 -18.72 -7.89
N LEU A 421 10.11 -17.74 -7.01
CA LEU A 421 10.90 -17.60 -5.79
C LEU A 421 10.77 -18.84 -4.91
N TYR A 422 9.55 -19.31 -4.63
CA TYR A 422 9.34 -20.51 -3.80
C TYR A 422 9.98 -21.75 -4.42
N ASN A 423 9.87 -21.92 -5.73
CA ASN A 423 10.49 -23.03 -6.45
C ASN A 423 12.02 -22.97 -6.43
N SER A 424 12.61 -21.78 -6.44
CA SER A 424 14.06 -21.59 -6.42
C SER A 424 14.70 -21.95 -5.08
N ILE A 425 14.00 -21.76 -3.96
CA ILE A 425 14.55 -21.93 -2.62
C ILE A 425 14.11 -23.22 -1.92
N ARG A 426 13.03 -23.89 -2.39
CA ARG A 426 12.55 -25.13 -1.75
C ARG A 426 13.58 -26.25 -1.85
N VAL A 427 13.59 -27.12 -0.84
CA VAL A 427 14.39 -28.38 -0.88
C VAL A 427 13.67 -29.35 -1.82
N LYS A 428 14.43 -29.88 -2.78
CA LYS A 428 13.94 -30.88 -3.74
C LYS A 428 13.85 -32.26 -3.10
#